data_c531ccb9350bc66fdf72e7b11f20085a
#
_entry.id   c531ccb9350bc66fdf72e7b11f20085a
#
_cell.length_a   1.000
_cell.length_b   1.000
_cell.length_c   1.000
_cell.angle_alpha   90.00
_cell.angle_beta   90.00
_cell.angle_gamma   90.00
#
_symmetry.space_group_name_H-M   'P 1'
#
loop_
_entity.id
_entity.type
_entity.pdbx_description
1 polymer ?
#
loop_
_entity_poly.entity_id
_entity_poly.type
_entity_poly.pdbx_seq_one_letter_code
_entity_poly.pdbx_strand_id
1 'polypeptide(L)'
;MSPGQKLRMAVIGAGRLGTFHAQKLAARPDVQLLAVVDPLPAHRQRLAALCNTQALAHHREVLGQIDAAVVATPTTLHFEIARDLLQDGVHCLIEKPLAARLHQADELVDLARQKGLVLQVGHVERFNPAFEAALPVVRNPKYIEAVRASPYSFRSTDIGVVLDLMIHDIELTLALTHASVRRVEALGLSVLGGHEDVANARIEFTNGCIANLSACRVGYEAVRRMHIWAPGGFASIDFAARSLRLVRPSEAIRQRRLRLDNLSPEQIEYWKTHLAEEHLPSQQLQFDAVDALALELEDFITSILEGRSPRVSGQQGRDALAVAERILEKISTHVWEEGLVGPLATPAPAVVPMPHWAEVPSPAESPPLRKAAG
;
A
#
# COMPACT_ATOMS: atom_id res chain seq x y z
N MET A 1 -4.64 28.93 -13.76
CA MET A 1 -3.67 29.75 -12.99
C MET A 1 -2.90 30.66 -13.96
N SER A 2 -2.57 31.88 -13.56
CA SER A 2 -1.75 32.78 -14.39
C SER A 2 -0.30 32.26 -14.48
N PRO A 3 0.42 32.50 -15.62
CA PRO A 3 1.82 32.12 -15.71
C PRO A 3 2.65 32.73 -14.58
N GLY A 4 3.36 31.90 -13.84
CA GLY A 4 4.20 32.30 -12.69
C GLY A 4 3.51 32.27 -11.32
N GLN A 5 2.23 31.97 -11.24
CA GLN A 5 1.55 31.81 -9.95
C GLN A 5 1.87 30.42 -9.34
N LYS A 6 2.40 30.42 -8.09
CA LYS A 6 2.65 29.17 -7.35
C LYS A 6 1.36 28.59 -6.82
N LEU A 7 1.27 27.26 -6.82
CA LEU A 7 0.17 26.53 -6.19
C LEU A 7 0.27 26.69 -4.66
N ARG A 8 -0.76 27.27 -4.04
CA ARG A 8 -0.82 27.48 -2.59
C ARG A 8 -1.28 26.20 -1.93
N MET A 9 -0.45 25.61 -1.07
CA MET A 9 -0.72 24.32 -0.47
C MET A 9 -0.59 24.34 1.05
N ALA A 10 -1.29 23.42 1.72
CA ALA A 10 -1.10 23.09 3.13
C ALA A 10 -0.93 21.59 3.34
N VAL A 11 -0.26 21.23 4.42
CA VAL A 11 -0.17 19.84 4.91
C VAL A 11 -0.93 19.73 6.21
N ILE A 12 -1.93 18.84 6.25
CA ILE A 12 -2.78 18.59 7.40
C ILE A 12 -2.30 17.28 8.05
N GLY A 13 -1.75 17.41 9.26
CA GLY A 13 -1.05 16.36 9.99
C GLY A 13 0.48 16.59 9.96
N ALA A 14 1.11 16.81 11.12
CA ALA A 14 2.55 17.00 11.27
C ALA A 14 3.25 15.76 11.86
N GLY A 15 2.68 14.59 11.65
CA GLY A 15 3.27 13.30 11.95
C GLY A 15 4.40 12.94 10.98
N ARG A 16 4.82 11.67 10.96
CA ARG A 16 5.93 11.22 10.12
C ARG A 16 5.69 11.47 8.62
N LEU A 17 4.54 11.04 8.07
CA LEU A 17 4.24 11.21 6.65
C LEU A 17 4.03 12.69 6.32
N GLY A 18 3.27 13.42 7.12
CA GLY A 18 3.11 14.86 6.93
C GLY A 18 4.43 15.62 6.95
N THR A 19 5.40 15.19 7.78
CA THR A 19 6.75 15.77 7.76
C THR A 19 7.43 15.56 6.40
N PHE A 20 7.37 14.36 5.85
CA PHE A 20 7.96 14.08 4.53
C PHE A 20 7.29 14.88 3.42
N HIS A 21 5.96 14.93 3.39
CA HIS A 21 5.21 15.73 2.43
C HIS A 21 5.56 17.22 2.52
N ALA A 22 5.53 17.79 3.73
CA ALA A 22 5.81 19.21 3.93
C ALA A 22 7.23 19.61 3.48
N GLN A 23 8.25 18.80 3.83
CA GLN A 23 9.62 19.06 3.39
C GLN A 23 9.77 19.03 1.86
N LYS A 24 9.12 18.07 1.20
CA LYS A 24 9.16 17.98 -0.26
C LYS A 24 8.43 19.14 -0.93
N LEU A 25 7.26 19.51 -0.43
CA LEU A 25 6.50 20.66 -0.95
C LEU A 25 7.25 21.99 -0.73
N ALA A 26 7.86 22.18 0.43
CA ALA A 26 8.65 23.38 0.72
C ALA A 26 9.88 23.54 -0.19
N ALA A 27 10.44 22.44 -0.69
CA ALA A 27 11.59 22.46 -1.62
C ALA A 27 11.20 22.74 -3.09
N ARG A 28 9.90 22.75 -3.44
CA ARG A 28 9.44 22.91 -4.82
C ARG A 28 9.30 24.37 -5.22
N PRO A 29 9.83 24.77 -6.40
CA PRO A 29 9.75 26.15 -6.85
C PRO A 29 8.34 26.57 -7.31
N ASP A 30 7.50 25.62 -7.74
CA ASP A 30 6.15 25.81 -8.27
C ASP A 30 5.06 25.77 -7.18
N VAL A 31 5.45 25.50 -5.91
CA VAL A 31 4.56 25.44 -4.75
C VAL A 31 4.88 26.56 -3.76
N GLN A 32 3.84 27.08 -3.12
CA GLN A 32 3.92 27.87 -1.90
C GLN A 32 3.27 27.08 -0.76
N LEU A 33 4.09 26.46 0.10
CA LEU A 33 3.59 25.82 1.31
C LEU A 33 3.19 26.90 2.30
N LEU A 34 1.88 27.19 2.44
CA LEU A 34 1.36 28.24 3.29
C LEU A 34 1.32 27.86 4.76
N ALA A 35 0.96 26.59 5.05
CA ALA A 35 0.80 26.14 6.42
C ALA A 35 1.05 24.65 6.59
N VAL A 36 1.45 24.29 7.79
CA VAL A 36 1.31 22.95 8.35
C VAL A 36 0.33 22.99 9.51
N VAL A 37 -0.57 22.01 9.56
CA VAL A 37 -1.69 21.97 10.50
C VAL A 37 -1.58 20.72 11.37
N ASP A 38 -1.59 20.88 12.69
CA ASP A 38 -1.62 19.76 13.64
C ASP A 38 -2.16 20.26 14.99
N PRO A 39 -3.06 19.53 15.67
CA PRO A 39 -3.57 19.96 16.97
C PRO A 39 -2.50 20.03 18.05
N LEU A 40 -1.40 19.27 17.93
CA LEU A 40 -0.31 19.26 18.90
C LEU A 40 0.69 20.39 18.62
N PRO A 41 0.84 21.39 19.54
CA PRO A 41 1.71 22.55 19.32
C PRO A 41 3.16 22.18 19.00
N ALA A 42 3.72 21.17 19.70
CA ALA A 42 5.10 20.73 19.47
C ALA A 42 5.31 20.19 18.04
N HIS A 43 4.34 19.47 17.48
CA HIS A 43 4.43 18.91 16.12
C HIS A 43 4.37 20.01 15.06
N ARG A 44 3.32 20.87 15.12
CA ARG A 44 3.14 21.92 14.10
C ARG A 44 4.25 22.98 14.14
N GLN A 45 4.70 23.41 15.32
CA GLN A 45 5.76 24.42 15.45
C GLN A 45 7.10 23.90 14.91
N ARG A 46 7.48 22.67 15.28
CA ARG A 46 8.69 22.01 14.79
C ARG A 46 8.68 21.93 13.25
N LEU A 47 7.58 21.46 12.66
CA LEU A 47 7.48 21.27 11.22
C LEU A 47 7.39 22.59 10.48
N ALA A 48 6.67 23.56 11.00
CA ALA A 48 6.58 24.91 10.43
C ALA A 48 7.94 25.62 10.40
N ALA A 49 8.71 25.53 11.47
CA ALA A 49 10.06 26.07 11.51
C ALA A 49 10.99 25.39 10.48
N LEU A 50 10.89 24.05 10.35
CA LEU A 50 11.69 23.26 9.38
C LEU A 50 11.39 23.65 7.93
N CYS A 51 10.13 23.97 7.63
CA CYS A 51 9.66 24.29 6.27
C CYS A 51 9.52 25.79 6.01
N ASN A 52 9.84 26.65 6.96
CA ASN A 52 9.66 28.09 6.91
C ASN A 52 8.24 28.49 6.48
N THR A 53 7.23 27.99 7.21
CA THR A 53 5.82 28.18 6.91
C THR A 53 5.00 28.44 8.19
N GLN A 54 3.69 28.66 8.06
CA GLN A 54 2.80 28.90 9.19
C GLN A 54 2.47 27.62 9.95
N ALA A 55 2.32 27.73 11.27
CA ALA A 55 1.87 26.65 12.17
C ALA A 55 0.43 26.92 12.60
N LEU A 56 -0.52 26.10 12.15
CA LEU A 56 -1.94 26.25 12.46
C LEU A 56 -2.44 25.06 13.30
N ALA A 57 -3.48 25.27 14.10
CA ALA A 57 -4.01 24.23 14.99
C ALA A 57 -5.10 23.41 14.33
N HIS A 58 -5.88 24.02 13.44
CA HIS A 58 -7.07 23.40 12.85
C HIS A 58 -7.13 23.60 11.33
N HIS A 59 -7.55 22.58 10.57
CA HIS A 59 -7.62 22.64 9.11
C HIS A 59 -8.56 23.73 8.57
N ARG A 60 -9.57 24.14 9.33
CA ARG A 60 -10.47 25.23 8.91
C ARG A 60 -9.80 26.58 8.82
N GLU A 61 -8.64 26.76 9.45
CA GLU A 61 -7.88 28.01 9.38
C GLU A 61 -7.24 28.23 8.00
N VAL A 62 -7.12 27.20 7.15
CA VAL A 62 -6.59 27.34 5.78
C VAL A 62 -7.69 27.50 4.72
N LEU A 63 -8.98 27.36 5.06
CA LEU A 63 -10.08 27.49 4.10
C LEU A 63 -10.11 28.90 3.48
N GLY A 64 -10.37 28.99 2.17
CA GLY A 64 -10.30 30.21 1.38
C GLY A 64 -8.89 30.72 1.07
N GLN A 65 -7.82 30.08 1.59
CA GLN A 65 -6.44 30.56 1.44
C GLN A 65 -5.58 29.67 0.54
N ILE A 66 -5.94 28.40 0.37
CA ILE A 66 -5.15 27.40 -0.35
C ILE A 66 -5.89 26.86 -1.57
N ASP A 67 -5.12 26.36 -2.53
CA ASP A 67 -5.62 25.74 -3.75
C ASP A 67 -5.65 24.21 -3.63
N ALA A 68 -4.72 23.64 -2.84
CA ALA A 68 -4.59 22.21 -2.64
C ALA A 68 -4.06 21.84 -1.24
N ALA A 69 -4.35 20.63 -0.79
CA ALA A 69 -3.90 20.13 0.50
C ALA A 69 -3.44 18.67 0.42
N VAL A 70 -2.47 18.32 1.28
CA VAL A 70 -2.14 16.94 1.62
C VAL A 70 -2.73 16.63 2.99
N VAL A 71 -3.53 15.56 3.09
CA VAL A 71 -4.11 15.09 4.35
C VAL A 71 -3.35 13.84 4.79
N ALA A 72 -2.53 13.98 5.85
CA ALA A 72 -1.67 12.94 6.41
C ALA A 72 -1.91 12.77 7.91
N THR A 73 -3.18 12.73 8.29
CA THR A 73 -3.70 12.56 9.66
C THR A 73 -4.00 11.06 9.95
N PRO A 74 -4.41 10.68 11.17
CA PRO A 74 -5.01 9.37 11.40
C PRO A 74 -6.23 9.14 10.51
N THR A 75 -6.44 7.89 10.07
CA THR A 75 -7.48 7.51 9.11
C THR A 75 -8.89 7.97 9.49
N THR A 76 -9.19 7.94 10.78
CA THR A 76 -10.50 8.34 11.32
C THR A 76 -10.84 9.81 11.07
N LEU A 77 -9.85 10.65 10.80
CA LEU A 77 -10.02 12.08 10.55
C LEU A 77 -10.03 12.44 9.06
N HIS A 78 -9.66 11.51 8.15
CA HIS A 78 -9.55 11.78 6.72
C HIS A 78 -10.85 12.34 6.13
N PHE A 79 -11.98 11.69 6.45
CA PHE A 79 -13.28 12.06 5.88
C PHE A 79 -13.71 13.48 6.24
N GLU A 80 -13.71 13.84 7.52
CA GLU A 80 -14.15 15.17 7.96
C GLU A 80 -13.28 16.26 7.35
N ILE A 81 -11.97 16.12 7.44
CA ILE A 81 -11.00 17.09 6.93
C ILE A 81 -11.12 17.24 5.41
N ALA A 82 -11.13 16.12 4.69
CA ALA A 82 -11.19 16.14 3.22
C ALA A 82 -12.52 16.69 2.72
N ARG A 83 -13.63 16.38 3.38
CA ARG A 83 -14.94 16.93 3.05
C ARG A 83 -14.96 18.45 3.18
N ASP A 84 -14.50 18.99 4.30
CA ASP A 84 -14.44 20.45 4.52
C ASP A 84 -13.56 21.12 3.44
N LEU A 85 -12.39 20.55 3.11
CA LEU A 85 -11.49 21.05 2.09
C LEU A 85 -12.11 21.00 0.68
N LEU A 86 -12.69 19.86 0.29
CA LEU A 86 -13.36 19.71 -1.00
C LEU A 86 -14.57 20.65 -1.13
N GLN A 87 -15.34 20.84 -0.05
CA GLN A 87 -16.45 21.80 -0.02
C GLN A 87 -15.99 23.25 -0.27
N ASP A 88 -14.80 23.58 0.19
CA ASP A 88 -14.15 24.88 -0.02
C ASP A 88 -13.49 25.03 -1.41
N GLY A 89 -13.50 23.98 -2.24
CA GLY A 89 -12.91 24.01 -3.58
C GLY A 89 -11.42 23.66 -3.62
N VAL A 90 -10.90 23.02 -2.59
CA VAL A 90 -9.49 22.65 -2.44
C VAL A 90 -9.25 21.26 -3.02
N HIS A 91 -8.26 21.11 -3.91
CA HIS A 91 -7.77 19.81 -4.40
C HIS A 91 -7.12 19.02 -3.25
N CYS A 92 -7.33 17.70 -3.19
CA CYS A 92 -6.85 16.89 -2.07
C CYS A 92 -6.01 15.69 -2.52
N LEU A 93 -4.82 15.55 -1.92
CA LEU A 93 -4.11 14.29 -1.81
C LEU A 93 -4.33 13.76 -0.39
N ILE A 94 -4.92 12.58 -0.27
CA ILE A 94 -5.24 11.97 1.02
C ILE A 94 -4.42 10.71 1.18
N GLU A 95 -3.74 10.56 2.32
CA GLU A 95 -3.03 9.33 2.64
C GLU A 95 -3.98 8.12 2.69
N LYS A 96 -3.42 6.95 2.41
CA LYS A 96 -4.20 5.71 2.45
C LYS A 96 -4.56 5.30 3.91
N PRO A 97 -5.71 4.64 4.10
CA PRO A 97 -6.83 4.49 3.18
C PRO A 97 -7.57 5.82 2.97
N LEU A 98 -8.28 5.98 1.86
CA LEU A 98 -9.00 7.22 1.52
C LEU A 98 -9.91 7.71 2.66
N ALA A 99 -10.59 6.78 3.33
CA ALA A 99 -11.43 7.02 4.49
C ALA A 99 -11.50 5.76 5.37
N ALA A 100 -12.09 5.89 6.54
CA ALA A 100 -12.29 4.76 7.46
C ALA A 100 -13.42 3.81 7.02
N ARG A 101 -14.36 4.28 6.21
CA ARG A 101 -15.53 3.52 5.73
C ARG A 101 -15.83 3.82 4.26
N LEU A 102 -16.36 2.82 3.56
CA LEU A 102 -16.65 2.92 2.12
C LEU A 102 -17.62 4.06 1.79
N HIS A 103 -18.73 4.22 2.55
CA HIS A 103 -19.70 5.30 2.30
C HIS A 103 -19.06 6.70 2.42
N GLN A 104 -18.07 6.88 3.29
CA GLN A 104 -17.30 8.11 3.40
C GLN A 104 -16.45 8.35 2.15
N ALA A 105 -15.81 7.29 1.64
CA ALA A 105 -15.05 7.37 0.40
C ALA A 105 -15.94 7.66 -0.80
N ASP A 106 -17.15 7.07 -0.86
CA ASP A 106 -18.16 7.38 -1.89
C ASP A 106 -18.50 8.87 -1.88
N GLU A 107 -18.78 9.46 -0.71
CA GLU A 107 -19.13 10.88 -0.56
C GLU A 107 -17.97 11.78 -1.01
N LEU A 108 -16.72 11.48 -0.64
CA LEU A 108 -15.56 12.26 -1.04
C LEU A 108 -15.33 12.22 -2.56
N VAL A 109 -15.47 11.05 -3.18
CA VAL A 109 -15.33 10.87 -4.63
C VAL A 109 -16.40 11.64 -5.37
N ASP A 110 -17.66 11.54 -4.93
CA ASP A 110 -18.77 12.24 -5.54
C ASP A 110 -18.63 13.76 -5.41
N LEU A 111 -18.21 14.24 -4.24
CA LEU A 111 -17.99 15.66 -3.98
C LEU A 111 -16.86 16.22 -4.87
N ALA A 112 -15.73 15.52 -4.94
CA ALA A 112 -14.61 15.92 -5.79
C ALA A 112 -15.04 15.97 -7.28
N ARG A 113 -15.79 14.98 -7.76
CA ARG A 113 -16.32 14.93 -9.12
C ARG A 113 -17.28 16.10 -9.41
N GLN A 114 -18.23 16.35 -8.49
CA GLN A 114 -19.21 17.44 -8.64
C GLN A 114 -18.55 18.82 -8.73
N LYS A 115 -17.44 19.00 -8.01
CA LYS A 115 -16.72 20.28 -7.98
C LYS A 115 -15.58 20.35 -9.01
N GLY A 116 -15.32 19.30 -9.78
CA GLY A 116 -14.22 19.26 -10.76
C GLY A 116 -12.83 19.30 -10.10
N LEU A 117 -12.70 18.77 -8.88
CA LEU A 117 -11.47 18.79 -8.11
C LEU A 117 -10.65 17.51 -8.30
N VAL A 118 -9.33 17.64 -8.27
CA VAL A 118 -8.42 16.51 -8.20
C VAL A 118 -8.48 15.94 -6.79
N LEU A 119 -8.83 14.64 -6.71
CA LEU A 119 -8.74 13.83 -5.52
C LEU A 119 -7.79 12.67 -5.81
N GLN A 120 -6.64 12.65 -5.14
CA GLN A 120 -5.62 11.61 -5.24
C GLN A 120 -5.48 10.86 -3.92
N VAL A 121 -5.15 9.59 -3.97
CA VAL A 121 -4.92 8.77 -2.77
C VAL A 121 -3.46 8.33 -2.70
N GLY A 122 -2.88 8.39 -1.51
CA GLY A 122 -1.47 8.14 -1.21
C GLY A 122 -1.05 6.68 -1.30
N HIS A 123 -1.27 6.03 -2.45
CA HIS A 123 -0.78 4.67 -2.74
C HIS A 123 0.60 4.75 -3.42
N VAL A 124 1.60 5.12 -2.65
CA VAL A 124 2.97 5.41 -3.12
C VAL A 124 3.64 4.26 -3.89
N GLU A 125 3.25 3.01 -3.66
CA GLU A 125 3.80 1.84 -4.38
C GLU A 125 3.48 1.85 -5.89
N ARG A 126 2.46 2.59 -6.34
CA ARG A 126 2.16 2.84 -7.77
C ARG A 126 3.27 3.61 -8.49
N PHE A 127 4.13 4.27 -7.73
CA PHE A 127 5.26 5.05 -8.23
C PHE A 127 6.60 4.31 -8.04
N ASN A 128 6.55 3.03 -7.68
CA ASN A 128 7.74 2.20 -7.52
C ASN A 128 8.28 1.81 -8.91
N PRO A 129 9.56 2.10 -9.24
CA PRO A 129 10.10 1.86 -10.57
C PRO A 129 10.11 0.38 -10.97
N ALA A 130 10.23 -0.54 -10.01
CA ALA A 130 10.17 -1.97 -10.28
C ALA A 130 8.76 -2.41 -10.73
N PHE A 131 7.71 -1.82 -10.14
CA PHE A 131 6.33 -2.06 -10.56
C PHE A 131 6.07 -1.50 -11.96
N GLU A 132 6.46 -0.26 -12.23
CA GLU A 132 6.29 0.37 -13.55
C GLU A 132 6.99 -0.41 -14.65
N ALA A 133 8.22 -0.86 -14.42
CA ALA A 133 8.98 -1.64 -15.39
C ALA A 133 8.38 -3.02 -15.66
N ALA A 134 7.58 -3.57 -14.75
CA ALA A 134 6.89 -4.85 -14.96
C ALA A 134 5.65 -4.73 -15.87
N LEU A 135 4.94 -3.59 -15.87
CA LEU A 135 3.64 -3.40 -16.53
C LEU A 135 3.60 -3.84 -18.01
N PRO A 136 4.62 -3.57 -18.86
CA PRO A 136 4.58 -3.98 -20.28
C PRO A 136 4.52 -5.50 -20.46
N VAL A 137 5.07 -6.28 -19.52
CA VAL A 137 5.19 -7.73 -19.60
C VAL A 137 3.98 -8.43 -18.98
N VAL A 138 3.42 -7.89 -17.91
CA VAL A 138 2.39 -8.54 -17.09
C VAL A 138 0.96 -8.13 -17.43
N ARG A 139 0.71 -7.72 -18.67
CA ARG A 139 -0.65 -7.37 -19.13
C ARG A 139 -1.60 -8.56 -19.04
N ASN A 140 -2.83 -8.33 -18.59
CA ASN A 140 -3.88 -9.34 -18.42
C ASN A 140 -3.41 -10.51 -17.53
N PRO A 141 -2.99 -10.27 -16.31
CA PRO A 141 -2.49 -11.30 -15.41
C PRO A 141 -3.54 -12.41 -15.21
N LYS A 142 -3.03 -13.62 -14.95
CA LYS A 142 -3.87 -14.78 -14.65
C LYS A 142 -3.76 -15.17 -13.18
N TYR A 143 -2.58 -14.94 -12.60
CA TYR A 143 -2.36 -15.19 -11.20
C TYR A 143 -1.43 -14.11 -10.62
N ILE A 144 -1.79 -13.62 -9.43
CA ILE A 144 -1.00 -12.66 -8.65
C ILE A 144 -0.84 -13.22 -7.26
N GLU A 145 0.36 -13.15 -6.73
CA GLU A 145 0.66 -13.46 -5.35
C GLU A 145 1.43 -12.28 -4.74
N ALA A 146 0.96 -11.78 -3.59
CA ALA A 146 1.65 -10.72 -2.88
C ALA A 146 1.81 -11.06 -1.40
N VAL A 147 2.98 -10.73 -0.86
CA VAL A 147 3.31 -10.89 0.56
C VAL A 147 3.87 -9.57 1.08
N ARG A 148 3.22 -9.06 2.12
CA ARG A 148 3.66 -7.85 2.80
C ARG A 148 3.73 -8.09 4.30
N ALA A 149 4.95 -8.11 4.83
CA ALA A 149 5.20 -8.30 6.25
C ALA A 149 6.07 -7.20 6.83
N SER A 150 5.89 -6.92 8.10
CA SER A 150 6.77 -6.03 8.87
C SER A 150 6.80 -6.43 10.34
N PRO A 151 7.88 -6.12 11.06
CA PRO A 151 7.85 -6.09 12.51
C PRO A 151 6.82 -5.08 13.02
N TYR A 152 6.29 -5.31 14.22
CA TYR A 152 5.33 -4.41 14.83
C TYR A 152 5.99 -3.07 15.18
N SER A 153 5.40 -1.98 14.71
CA SER A 153 6.05 -0.66 14.74
C SER A 153 5.32 0.36 15.63
N PHE A 154 4.30 -0.05 16.39
CA PHE A 154 3.45 0.82 17.22
C PHE A 154 2.84 2.01 16.46
N ARG A 155 2.64 1.85 15.14
CA ARG A 155 1.98 2.83 14.26
C ARG A 155 0.70 2.27 13.70
N SER A 156 -0.21 3.14 13.25
CA SER A 156 -1.50 2.74 12.67
C SER A 156 -2.25 1.74 13.56
N THR A 157 -2.22 1.97 14.88
CA THR A 157 -2.87 1.10 15.86
C THR A 157 -4.38 1.26 15.89
N ASP A 158 -4.88 2.26 15.20
CA ASP A 158 -6.30 2.58 14.98
C ASP A 158 -6.95 1.71 13.91
N ILE A 159 -6.17 0.99 13.10
CA ILE A 159 -6.63 0.11 12.01
C ILE A 159 -5.91 -1.23 12.02
N GLY A 160 -6.49 -2.24 11.34
CA GLY A 160 -5.89 -3.56 11.17
C GLY A 160 -4.92 -3.65 9.99
N VAL A 161 -4.28 -4.82 9.85
CA VAL A 161 -3.25 -5.08 8.83
C VAL A 161 -3.81 -5.02 7.40
N VAL A 162 -5.10 -5.26 7.22
CA VAL A 162 -5.75 -5.14 5.90
C VAL A 162 -5.71 -3.70 5.41
N LEU A 163 -6.09 -2.73 6.24
CA LEU A 163 -6.10 -1.32 5.91
C LEU A 163 -4.72 -0.66 6.02
N ASP A 164 -3.82 -1.21 6.84
CA ASP A 164 -2.47 -0.65 6.96
C ASP A 164 -1.52 -1.16 5.88
N LEU A 165 -1.46 -2.48 5.66
CA LEU A 165 -0.48 -3.12 4.77
C LEU A 165 -1.12 -3.70 3.50
N MET A 166 -2.14 -4.56 3.61
CA MET A 166 -2.69 -5.29 2.46
C MET A 166 -3.31 -4.37 1.42
N ILE A 167 -3.83 -3.21 1.83
CA ILE A 167 -4.49 -2.26 0.92
C ILE A 167 -3.57 -1.77 -0.22
N HIS A 168 -2.26 -1.73 0.00
CA HIS A 168 -1.29 -1.42 -1.07
C HIS A 168 -1.31 -2.50 -2.16
N ASP A 169 -1.32 -3.77 -1.76
CA ASP A 169 -1.31 -4.89 -2.70
C ASP A 169 -2.69 -5.09 -3.35
N ILE A 170 -3.78 -4.74 -2.66
CA ILE A 170 -5.13 -4.66 -3.23
C ILE A 170 -5.15 -3.62 -4.37
N GLU A 171 -4.66 -2.42 -4.12
CA GLU A 171 -4.64 -1.33 -5.10
C GLU A 171 -3.80 -1.71 -6.34
N LEU A 172 -2.59 -2.23 -6.14
CA LEU A 172 -1.73 -2.70 -7.24
C LEU A 172 -2.40 -3.82 -8.05
N THR A 173 -3.10 -4.74 -7.38
CA THR A 173 -3.80 -5.84 -8.03
C THR A 173 -4.97 -5.34 -8.88
N LEU A 174 -5.76 -4.39 -8.38
CA LEU A 174 -6.83 -3.73 -9.14
C LEU A 174 -6.28 -3.01 -10.37
N ALA A 175 -5.16 -2.30 -10.19
CA ALA A 175 -4.47 -1.60 -11.27
C ALA A 175 -3.90 -2.52 -12.36
N LEU A 176 -3.56 -3.76 -12.02
CA LEU A 176 -3.06 -4.75 -12.98
C LEU A 176 -4.19 -5.49 -13.71
N THR A 177 -5.27 -5.79 -13.00
CA THR A 177 -6.35 -6.66 -13.53
C THR A 177 -7.34 -5.91 -14.39
N HIS A 178 -7.58 -4.63 -14.11
CA HIS A 178 -8.63 -3.80 -14.75
C HIS A 178 -9.99 -4.51 -14.80
N ALA A 179 -10.32 -5.32 -13.81
CA ALA A 179 -11.52 -6.15 -13.77
C ALA A 179 -12.23 -6.05 -12.42
N SER A 180 -13.54 -6.23 -12.44
CA SER A 180 -14.35 -6.24 -11.21
C SER A 180 -14.07 -7.49 -10.39
N VAL A 181 -14.14 -7.35 -9.07
CA VAL A 181 -14.00 -8.46 -8.13
C VAL A 181 -15.28 -9.29 -8.10
N ARG A 182 -15.16 -10.57 -8.44
CA ARG A 182 -16.25 -11.56 -8.44
C ARG A 182 -16.47 -12.15 -7.05
N ARG A 183 -15.40 -12.63 -6.40
CA ARG A 183 -15.44 -13.33 -5.12
C ARG A 183 -14.26 -12.97 -4.25
N VAL A 184 -14.46 -12.94 -2.94
CA VAL A 184 -13.42 -12.77 -1.93
C VAL A 184 -13.60 -13.85 -0.89
N GLU A 185 -12.50 -14.53 -0.53
CA GLU A 185 -12.37 -15.39 0.64
C GLU A 185 -11.20 -14.85 1.46
N ALA A 186 -11.35 -14.80 2.78
CA ALA A 186 -10.30 -14.29 3.64
C ALA A 186 -10.39 -14.87 5.07
N LEU A 187 -9.24 -14.87 5.73
CA LEU A 187 -9.10 -15.14 7.16
C LEU A 187 -8.17 -14.10 7.79
N GLY A 188 -8.31 -13.90 9.10
CA GLY A 188 -7.45 -13.00 9.86
C GLY A 188 -7.22 -13.48 11.27
N LEU A 189 -6.07 -13.10 11.83
CA LEU A 189 -5.67 -13.41 13.20
C LEU A 189 -5.34 -12.11 13.92
N SER A 190 -5.84 -11.96 15.15
CA SER A 190 -5.46 -10.90 16.07
C SER A 190 -4.47 -11.47 17.09
N VAL A 191 -3.22 -11.04 16.99
CA VAL A 191 -2.13 -11.51 17.85
C VAL A 191 -1.94 -10.59 19.05
N LEU A 192 -2.00 -9.28 18.81
CA LEU A 192 -1.81 -8.25 19.84
C LEU A 192 -3.13 -7.68 20.38
N GLY A 193 -4.27 -8.08 19.79
CA GLY A 193 -5.61 -7.66 20.19
C GLY A 193 -6.07 -6.36 19.51
N GLY A 194 -7.38 -6.15 19.49
CA GLY A 194 -8.04 -4.96 18.92
C GLY A 194 -8.35 -5.07 17.43
N HIS A 195 -7.39 -5.44 16.58
CA HIS A 195 -7.53 -5.59 15.14
C HIS A 195 -6.79 -6.84 14.65
N GLU A 196 -7.04 -7.25 13.41
CA GLU A 196 -6.26 -8.31 12.78
C GLU A 196 -4.81 -7.84 12.53
N ASP A 197 -3.85 -8.68 12.93
CA ASP A 197 -2.41 -8.45 12.79
C ASP A 197 -1.82 -9.29 11.65
N VAL A 198 -2.52 -10.36 11.29
CA VAL A 198 -2.22 -11.25 10.16
C VAL A 198 -3.50 -11.41 9.35
N ALA A 199 -3.40 -11.33 8.04
CA ALA A 199 -4.52 -11.57 7.14
C ALA A 199 -4.06 -12.27 5.87
N ASN A 200 -4.91 -13.17 5.37
CA ASN A 200 -4.76 -13.80 4.06
C ASN A 200 -6.08 -13.63 3.30
N ALA A 201 -5.98 -13.26 2.03
CA ALA A 201 -7.13 -13.07 1.16
C ALA A 201 -6.91 -13.70 -0.21
N ARG A 202 -7.93 -14.37 -0.73
CA ARG A 202 -8.05 -14.85 -2.10
C ARG A 202 -9.13 -14.06 -2.82
N ILE A 203 -8.76 -13.41 -3.91
CA ILE A 203 -9.63 -12.55 -4.71
C ILE A 203 -9.77 -13.16 -6.11
N GLU A 204 -11.00 -13.39 -6.56
CA GLU A 204 -11.31 -13.84 -7.91
C GLU A 204 -11.92 -12.68 -8.71
N PHE A 205 -11.39 -12.45 -9.91
CA PHE A 205 -11.83 -11.38 -10.79
C PHE A 205 -12.74 -11.91 -11.92
N THR A 206 -13.57 -11.04 -12.50
CA THR A 206 -14.49 -11.39 -13.57
C THR A 206 -13.79 -11.84 -14.86
N ASN A 207 -12.54 -11.42 -15.08
CA ASN A 207 -11.68 -11.85 -16.20
C ASN A 207 -10.95 -13.18 -15.95
N GLY A 208 -11.25 -13.86 -14.83
CA GLY A 208 -10.66 -15.13 -14.42
C GLY A 208 -9.30 -15.02 -13.74
N CYS A 209 -8.77 -13.82 -13.54
CA CYS A 209 -7.57 -13.62 -12.73
C CYS A 209 -7.85 -13.98 -11.26
N ILE A 210 -6.84 -14.54 -10.59
CA ILE A 210 -6.87 -14.83 -9.15
C ILE A 210 -5.70 -14.11 -8.50
N ALA A 211 -5.96 -13.45 -7.37
CA ALA A 211 -4.92 -12.90 -6.51
C ALA A 211 -4.97 -13.51 -5.12
N ASN A 212 -3.80 -13.94 -4.61
CA ASN A 212 -3.60 -14.34 -3.23
C ASN A 212 -2.74 -13.29 -2.54
N LEU A 213 -3.28 -12.67 -1.50
CA LEU A 213 -2.63 -11.60 -0.76
C LEU A 213 -2.42 -12.02 0.69
N SER A 214 -1.21 -11.82 1.21
CA SER A 214 -0.87 -12.09 2.60
C SER A 214 -0.26 -10.84 3.22
N ALA A 215 -0.77 -10.44 4.38
CA ALA A 215 -0.24 -9.32 5.15
C ALA A 215 -0.03 -9.70 6.61
N CYS A 216 1.11 -9.26 7.18
CA CYS A 216 1.46 -9.51 8.57
C CYS A 216 2.20 -8.30 9.14
N ARG A 217 1.71 -7.72 10.26
CA ARG A 217 2.39 -6.61 10.95
C ARG A 217 3.11 -7.04 12.24
N VAL A 218 3.16 -8.36 12.50
CA VAL A 218 3.88 -8.99 13.61
C VAL A 218 4.96 -9.95 13.11
N GLY A 219 5.46 -9.72 11.89
CA GLY A 219 6.53 -10.50 11.29
C GLY A 219 7.90 -10.17 11.89
N TYR A 220 8.85 -11.07 11.70
CA TYR A 220 10.23 -10.85 12.15
C TYR A 220 11.06 -10.06 11.14
N GLU A 221 10.67 -10.11 9.87
CA GLU A 221 11.35 -9.44 8.76
C GLU A 221 10.41 -8.55 7.96
N ALA A 222 10.97 -7.52 7.34
CA ALA A 222 10.23 -6.69 6.40
C ALA A 222 10.24 -7.35 5.01
N VAL A 223 9.06 -7.76 4.54
CA VAL A 223 8.86 -8.35 3.21
C VAL A 223 7.86 -7.51 2.44
N ARG A 224 8.16 -7.20 1.17
CA ARG A 224 7.26 -6.51 0.24
C ARG A 224 7.46 -7.07 -1.14
N ARG A 225 6.80 -8.17 -1.47
CA ARG A 225 6.99 -8.91 -2.73
C ARG A 225 5.68 -9.13 -3.44
N MET A 226 5.76 -9.10 -4.78
CA MET A 226 4.65 -9.45 -5.64
C MET A 226 5.15 -10.30 -6.82
N HIS A 227 4.48 -11.42 -7.05
CA HIS A 227 4.68 -12.30 -8.19
C HIS A 227 3.47 -12.21 -9.11
N ILE A 228 3.71 -12.06 -10.41
CA ILE A 228 2.65 -11.86 -11.39
C ILE A 228 2.89 -12.80 -12.56
N TRP A 229 1.92 -13.66 -12.85
CA TRP A 229 1.92 -14.55 -14.02
C TRP A 229 0.91 -14.04 -15.03
N ALA A 230 1.39 -13.75 -16.23
CA ALA A 230 0.61 -13.26 -17.33
C ALA A 230 0.97 -14.00 -18.65
N PRO A 231 0.14 -13.92 -19.69
CA PRO A 231 0.48 -14.51 -21.00
C PRO A 231 1.79 -14.00 -21.59
N GLY A 232 2.16 -12.76 -21.29
CA GLY A 232 3.43 -12.14 -21.72
C GLY A 232 4.66 -12.57 -20.96
N GLY A 233 4.49 -13.19 -19.79
CA GLY A 233 5.59 -13.65 -18.95
C GLY A 233 5.29 -13.61 -17.45
N PHE A 234 6.36 -13.74 -16.68
CA PHE A 234 6.36 -13.69 -15.23
C PHE A 234 7.16 -12.49 -14.75
N ALA A 235 6.67 -11.83 -13.71
CA ALA A 235 7.40 -10.81 -12.98
C ALA A 235 7.46 -11.14 -11.49
N SER A 236 8.65 -11.01 -10.90
CA SER A 236 8.87 -11.06 -9.45
C SER A 236 9.42 -9.71 -9.00
N ILE A 237 8.64 -8.98 -8.23
CA ILE A 237 8.95 -7.64 -7.73
C ILE A 237 9.31 -7.73 -6.25
N ASP A 238 10.44 -7.16 -5.86
CA ASP A 238 10.74 -6.83 -4.47
C ASP A 238 10.72 -5.30 -4.33
N PHE A 239 9.66 -4.78 -3.71
CA PHE A 239 9.45 -3.34 -3.56
C PHE A 239 10.47 -2.70 -2.62
N ALA A 240 10.89 -3.42 -1.59
CA ALA A 240 11.86 -2.92 -0.62
C ALA A 240 13.27 -2.84 -1.23
N ALA A 241 13.66 -3.88 -1.93
CA ALA A 241 14.93 -3.92 -2.65
C ALA A 241 14.91 -3.13 -3.96
N ARG A 242 13.73 -2.71 -4.45
CA ARG A 242 13.56 -2.07 -5.76
C ARG A 242 14.13 -2.93 -6.90
N SER A 243 13.88 -4.21 -6.83
CA SER A 243 14.37 -5.17 -7.82
C SER A 243 13.20 -5.86 -8.53
N LEU A 244 13.45 -6.21 -9.78
CA LEU A 244 12.50 -6.88 -10.64
C LEU A 244 13.18 -7.99 -11.40
N ARG A 245 12.65 -9.21 -11.29
CA ARG A 245 13.01 -10.31 -12.19
C ARG A 245 11.87 -10.49 -13.20
N LEU A 246 12.22 -10.42 -14.47
CA LEU A 246 11.31 -10.69 -15.59
C LEU A 246 11.71 -12.00 -16.26
N VAL A 247 10.73 -12.84 -16.52
CA VAL A 247 10.89 -14.04 -17.37
C VAL A 247 9.94 -13.89 -18.55
N ARG A 248 10.48 -13.94 -19.77
CA ARG A 248 9.71 -13.88 -21.00
C ARG A 248 9.74 -15.25 -21.68
N PRO A 249 8.61 -15.99 -21.70
CA PRO A 249 8.56 -17.26 -22.38
C PRO A 249 8.89 -17.10 -23.87
N SER A 250 9.64 -18.06 -24.43
CA SER A 250 9.92 -18.12 -25.87
C SER A 250 8.64 -18.22 -26.69
N GLU A 251 8.71 -17.93 -27.97
CA GLU A 251 7.59 -18.07 -28.89
C GLU A 251 7.07 -19.52 -28.94
N ALA A 252 7.96 -20.50 -28.80
CA ALA A 252 7.59 -21.91 -28.76
C ALA A 252 6.68 -22.25 -27.58
N ILE A 253 6.94 -21.66 -26.39
CA ILE A 253 6.07 -21.82 -25.21
C ILE A 253 4.75 -21.06 -25.44
N ARG A 254 4.81 -19.80 -25.86
CA ARG A 254 3.60 -18.96 -26.05
C ARG A 254 2.62 -19.56 -27.03
N GLN A 255 3.13 -20.19 -28.08
CA GLN A 255 2.33 -20.87 -29.11
C GLN A 255 2.07 -22.34 -28.78
N ARG A 256 2.46 -22.83 -27.59
CA ARG A 256 2.30 -24.23 -27.15
C ARG A 256 2.91 -25.23 -28.14
N ARG A 257 4.01 -24.87 -28.82
CA ARG A 257 4.74 -25.74 -29.74
C ARG A 257 5.85 -26.54 -29.07
N LEU A 258 6.30 -26.10 -27.88
CA LEU A 258 7.29 -26.87 -27.12
C LEU A 258 6.64 -28.16 -26.61
N ARG A 259 7.21 -29.30 -26.99
CA ARG A 259 6.80 -30.63 -26.55
C ARG A 259 7.82 -31.17 -25.57
N LEU A 260 7.39 -31.54 -24.37
CA LEU A 260 8.21 -32.13 -23.33
C LEU A 260 7.73 -33.54 -22.96
N ASP A 261 6.75 -34.05 -23.71
CA ASP A 261 6.22 -35.40 -23.62
C ASP A 261 7.10 -36.36 -24.48
N ASN A 262 7.31 -37.57 -24.01
CA ASN A 262 8.08 -38.65 -24.68
C ASN A 262 9.53 -38.31 -25.03
N LEU A 263 10.22 -37.60 -24.16
CA LEU A 263 11.63 -37.28 -24.30
C LEU A 263 12.53 -38.48 -24.04
N SER A 264 13.61 -38.63 -24.84
CA SER A 264 14.66 -39.58 -24.53
C SER A 264 15.47 -39.14 -23.27
N PRO A 265 16.19 -40.05 -22.59
CA PRO A 265 17.05 -39.69 -21.47
C PRO A 265 18.05 -38.59 -21.80
N GLU A 266 18.61 -38.60 -23.01
CA GLU A 266 19.56 -37.57 -23.49
C GLU A 266 18.87 -36.21 -23.68
N GLN A 267 17.65 -36.19 -24.22
CA GLN A 267 16.84 -34.98 -24.36
C GLN A 267 16.45 -34.40 -22.99
N ILE A 268 16.11 -35.26 -22.01
CA ILE A 268 15.83 -34.81 -20.66
C ILE A 268 17.05 -34.15 -20.04
N GLU A 269 18.25 -34.73 -20.19
CA GLU A 269 19.50 -34.18 -19.67
C GLU A 269 19.83 -32.83 -20.34
N TYR A 270 19.64 -32.73 -21.63
CA TYR A 270 19.78 -31.46 -22.36
C TYR A 270 18.84 -30.39 -21.79
N TRP A 271 17.55 -30.68 -21.63
CA TRP A 271 16.55 -29.72 -21.15
C TRP A 271 16.73 -29.32 -19.69
N LYS A 272 17.30 -30.16 -18.83
CA LYS A 272 17.63 -29.77 -17.44
C LYS A 272 18.54 -28.56 -17.38
N THR A 273 19.45 -28.43 -18.33
CA THR A 273 20.42 -27.35 -18.36
C THR A 273 20.00 -26.19 -19.26
N HIS A 274 19.33 -26.45 -20.37
CA HIS A 274 19.07 -25.45 -21.42
C HIS A 274 17.65 -24.87 -21.45
N LEU A 275 16.67 -25.54 -20.80
CA LEU A 275 15.25 -25.12 -20.86
C LEU A 275 15.06 -23.67 -20.39
N ALA A 276 15.67 -23.30 -19.28
CA ALA A 276 15.54 -21.97 -18.73
C ALA A 276 16.20 -20.91 -19.65
N GLU A 277 17.36 -21.19 -20.18
CA GLU A 277 18.11 -20.28 -21.04
C GLU A 277 17.42 -20.07 -22.38
N GLU A 278 16.99 -21.16 -23.05
CA GLU A 278 16.40 -21.09 -24.38
C GLU A 278 14.91 -20.69 -24.38
N HIS A 279 14.16 -21.11 -23.36
CA HIS A 279 12.72 -20.98 -23.39
C HIS A 279 12.12 -20.09 -22.28
N LEU A 280 12.85 -19.85 -21.21
CA LEU A 280 12.43 -19.02 -20.09
C LEU A 280 13.53 -18.01 -19.69
N PRO A 281 14.13 -17.28 -20.67
CA PRO A 281 15.18 -16.32 -20.34
C PRO A 281 14.70 -15.33 -19.30
N SER A 282 15.55 -15.13 -18.28
CA SER A 282 15.26 -14.20 -17.19
C SER A 282 16.18 -12.98 -17.25
N GLN A 283 15.61 -11.82 -16.93
CA GLN A 283 16.34 -10.57 -16.77
C GLN A 283 16.16 -10.08 -15.34
N GLN A 284 17.26 -9.81 -14.65
CA GLN A 284 17.25 -9.15 -13.35
C GLN A 284 17.52 -7.67 -13.55
N LEU A 285 16.62 -6.83 -13.03
CA LEU A 285 16.74 -5.37 -13.05
C LEU A 285 16.84 -4.87 -11.60
N GLN A 286 17.73 -3.93 -11.38
CA GLN A 286 17.89 -3.21 -10.12
C GLN A 286 17.66 -1.73 -10.40
N PHE A 287 16.86 -1.07 -9.56
CA PHE A 287 16.54 0.34 -9.73
C PHE A 287 17.18 1.16 -8.62
N ASP A 288 17.62 2.35 -8.97
CA ASP A 288 18.13 3.34 -8.04
C ASP A 288 17.05 3.76 -7.03
N ALA A 289 17.47 4.40 -5.95
CA ALA A 289 16.58 4.96 -4.97
C ALA A 289 15.80 6.15 -5.55
N VAL A 290 14.66 5.87 -6.17
CA VAL A 290 13.73 6.90 -6.61
C VAL A 290 12.86 7.30 -5.43
N ASP A 291 12.65 8.59 -5.27
CA ASP A 291 11.74 9.13 -4.26
C ASP A 291 10.28 9.01 -4.75
N ALA A 292 9.68 7.86 -4.50
CA ALA A 292 8.31 7.58 -4.93
C ALA A 292 7.29 8.58 -4.36
N LEU A 293 7.52 9.12 -3.15
CA LEU A 293 6.67 10.14 -2.56
C LEU A 293 6.80 11.49 -3.30
N ALA A 294 8.00 11.82 -3.79
CA ALA A 294 8.18 13.00 -4.63
C ALA A 294 7.47 12.85 -5.98
N LEU A 295 7.52 11.66 -6.60
CA LEU A 295 6.77 11.36 -7.82
C LEU A 295 5.26 11.41 -7.63
N GLU A 296 4.76 10.96 -6.49
CA GLU A 296 3.35 11.04 -6.12
C GLU A 296 2.89 12.48 -5.99
N LEU A 297 3.65 13.34 -5.31
CA LEU A 297 3.39 14.77 -5.21
C LEU A 297 3.48 15.47 -6.58
N GLU A 298 4.45 15.09 -7.41
CA GLU A 298 4.59 15.59 -8.78
C GLU A 298 3.35 15.26 -9.61
N ASP A 299 2.87 14.00 -9.54
CA ASP A 299 1.66 13.59 -10.25
C ASP A 299 0.43 14.36 -9.79
N PHE A 300 0.29 14.60 -8.47
CA PHE A 300 -0.80 15.39 -7.90
C PHE A 300 -0.81 16.85 -8.41
N ILE A 301 0.34 17.51 -8.30
CA ILE A 301 0.48 18.92 -8.71
C ILE A 301 0.27 19.04 -10.21
N THR A 302 0.89 18.20 -11.01
CA THR A 302 0.74 18.20 -12.48
C THR A 302 -0.72 17.93 -12.87
N SER A 303 -1.40 17.03 -12.18
CA SER A 303 -2.83 16.75 -12.43
C SER A 303 -3.70 17.97 -12.21
N ILE A 304 -3.40 18.78 -11.20
CA ILE A 304 -4.10 20.05 -10.95
C ILE A 304 -3.80 21.07 -12.07
N LEU A 305 -2.52 21.25 -12.40
CA LEU A 305 -2.09 22.27 -13.37
C LEU A 305 -2.58 21.96 -14.79
N GLU A 306 -2.61 20.69 -15.16
CA GLU A 306 -3.03 20.22 -16.50
C GLU A 306 -4.52 19.87 -16.58
N GLY A 307 -5.25 19.83 -15.47
CA GLY A 307 -6.66 19.44 -15.42
C GLY A 307 -6.89 17.98 -15.81
N ARG A 308 -5.94 17.09 -15.51
CA ARG A 308 -6.02 15.66 -15.81
C ARG A 308 -6.29 14.82 -14.55
N SER A 309 -6.72 13.57 -14.76
CA SER A 309 -6.87 12.61 -13.67
C SER A 309 -5.49 12.20 -13.14
N PRO A 310 -5.31 12.11 -11.81
CA PRO A 310 -4.08 11.61 -11.22
C PRO A 310 -3.93 10.11 -11.43
N ARG A 311 -2.70 9.60 -11.29
CA ARG A 311 -2.36 8.18 -11.46
C ARG A 311 -3.09 7.27 -10.48
N VAL A 312 -3.33 7.75 -9.27
CA VAL A 312 -4.15 7.07 -8.25
C VAL A 312 -5.29 7.99 -7.85
N SER A 313 -6.37 7.94 -8.61
CA SER A 313 -7.55 8.78 -8.37
C SER A 313 -8.32 8.39 -7.10
N GLY A 314 -9.16 9.30 -6.60
CA GLY A 314 -10.09 9.01 -5.50
C GLY A 314 -10.94 7.77 -5.77
N GLN A 315 -11.38 7.54 -7.03
CA GLN A 315 -12.13 6.35 -7.41
C GLN A 315 -11.32 5.07 -7.20
N GLN A 316 -10.04 5.05 -7.60
CA GLN A 316 -9.17 3.89 -7.40
C GLN A 316 -8.91 3.61 -5.93
N GLY A 317 -8.68 4.65 -5.12
CA GLY A 317 -8.55 4.51 -3.67
C GLY A 317 -9.83 4.00 -3.00
N ARG A 318 -10.99 4.49 -3.46
CA ARG A 318 -12.31 4.00 -3.05
C ARG A 318 -12.52 2.52 -3.40
N ASP A 319 -12.13 2.11 -4.61
CA ASP A 319 -12.27 0.72 -5.06
C ASP A 319 -11.35 -0.21 -4.26
N ALA A 320 -10.14 0.23 -3.92
CA ALA A 320 -9.24 -0.51 -3.03
C ALA A 320 -9.86 -0.66 -1.62
N LEU A 321 -10.47 0.38 -1.08
CA LEU A 321 -11.17 0.33 0.20
C LEU A 321 -12.39 -0.61 0.15
N ALA A 322 -13.15 -0.61 -0.96
CA ALA A 322 -14.29 -1.50 -1.12
C ALA A 322 -13.89 -2.99 -1.09
N VAL A 323 -12.74 -3.32 -1.68
CA VAL A 323 -12.20 -4.69 -1.60
C VAL A 323 -11.69 -5.00 -0.20
N ALA A 324 -11.02 -4.05 0.45
CA ALA A 324 -10.56 -4.20 1.83
C ALA A 324 -11.74 -4.44 2.81
N GLU A 325 -12.85 -3.71 2.67
CA GLU A 325 -14.06 -3.96 3.50
C GLU A 325 -14.64 -5.35 3.28
N ARG A 326 -14.69 -5.85 2.03
CA ARG A 326 -15.13 -7.23 1.75
C ARG A 326 -14.22 -8.27 2.40
N ILE A 327 -12.91 -8.01 2.43
CA ILE A 327 -11.94 -8.86 3.12
C ILE A 327 -12.22 -8.84 4.63
N LEU A 328 -12.38 -7.66 5.22
CA LEU A 328 -12.69 -7.51 6.65
C LEU A 328 -14.03 -8.16 7.03
N GLU A 329 -15.06 -8.08 6.18
CA GLU A 329 -16.32 -8.78 6.36
C GLU A 329 -16.10 -10.30 6.42
N LYS A 330 -15.31 -10.87 5.49
CA LYS A 330 -14.98 -12.31 5.50
C LYS A 330 -14.21 -12.71 6.75
N ILE A 331 -13.24 -11.90 7.18
CA ILE A 331 -12.50 -12.13 8.41
C ILE A 331 -13.44 -12.11 9.62
N SER A 332 -14.33 -11.14 9.70
CA SER A 332 -15.25 -10.98 10.84
C SER A 332 -16.30 -12.10 10.94
N THR A 333 -16.62 -12.75 9.82
CA THR A 333 -17.62 -13.83 9.75
C THR A 333 -16.98 -15.22 9.68
N HIS A 334 -15.65 -15.32 9.70
CA HIS A 334 -14.96 -16.61 9.68
C HIS A 334 -15.23 -17.39 10.96
N VAL A 335 -15.58 -18.67 10.82
CA VAL A 335 -15.88 -19.55 11.94
C VAL A 335 -14.72 -20.54 12.10
N TRP A 336 -14.12 -20.53 13.26
CA TRP A 336 -13.07 -21.46 13.67
C TRP A 336 -13.68 -22.70 14.35
N GLU A 337 -12.86 -23.69 14.62
CA GLU A 337 -13.22 -24.81 15.49
C GLU A 337 -13.77 -24.27 16.82
N GLU A 338 -14.66 -25.05 17.46
CA GLU A 338 -15.35 -24.67 18.69
C GLU A 338 -16.34 -23.49 18.57
N GLY A 339 -16.67 -23.04 17.35
CA GLY A 339 -17.67 -21.99 17.11
C GLY A 339 -17.18 -20.55 17.37
N LEU A 340 -15.88 -20.33 17.52
CA LEU A 340 -15.30 -19.00 17.60
C LEU A 340 -15.46 -18.28 16.26
N VAL A 341 -15.89 -17.03 16.29
CA VAL A 341 -16.18 -16.21 15.09
C VAL A 341 -15.25 -15.00 15.04
N GLY A 342 -14.78 -14.68 13.84
CA GLY A 342 -13.96 -13.50 13.57
C GLY A 342 -12.47 -13.74 13.74
N PRO A 343 -11.65 -12.69 13.81
CA PRO A 343 -10.22 -12.83 14.04
C PRO A 343 -9.98 -13.39 15.45
N LEU A 344 -9.21 -14.48 15.54
CA LEU A 344 -8.83 -15.03 16.83
C LEU A 344 -8.05 -13.99 17.63
N ALA A 345 -8.58 -13.61 18.79
CA ALA A 345 -7.89 -12.71 19.72
C ALA A 345 -7.08 -13.51 20.74
N THR A 346 -5.93 -12.99 21.13
CA THR A 346 -5.25 -13.49 22.33
C THR A 346 -6.13 -13.17 23.56
N PRO A 347 -6.31 -14.09 24.57
CA PRO A 347 -5.42 -15.23 24.84
C PRO A 347 -5.92 -16.60 24.37
N ALA A 348 -6.64 -16.72 23.26
CA ALA A 348 -6.91 -18.05 22.71
C ALA A 348 -5.59 -18.81 22.52
N PRO A 349 -5.50 -20.10 22.84
CA PRO A 349 -4.27 -20.85 22.64
C PRO A 349 -3.84 -20.69 21.19
N ALA A 350 -2.55 -20.43 20.98
CA ALA A 350 -1.99 -20.21 19.66
C ALA A 350 -2.30 -21.42 18.77
N VAL A 351 -3.26 -21.26 17.87
CA VAL A 351 -3.59 -22.30 16.87
C VAL A 351 -2.46 -22.42 15.83
N VAL A 352 -1.62 -21.39 15.74
CA VAL A 352 -0.38 -21.45 14.97
C VAL A 352 0.75 -21.83 15.95
N PRO A 353 1.36 -23.01 15.82
CA PRO A 353 2.54 -23.33 16.61
C PRO A 353 3.59 -22.25 16.39
N MET A 354 4.07 -21.64 17.47
CA MET A 354 5.25 -20.80 17.39
C MET A 354 6.35 -21.59 16.67
N PRO A 355 7.02 -21.02 15.68
CA PRO A 355 8.13 -21.69 15.04
C PRO A 355 9.10 -22.18 16.15
N HIS A 356 9.55 -23.43 16.07
CA HIS A 356 10.38 -24.08 17.09
C HIS A 356 11.73 -23.39 17.40
N TRP A 357 12.10 -22.36 16.62
CA TRP A 357 13.23 -21.47 16.88
C TRP A 357 12.86 -20.23 17.74
N ALA A 358 11.60 -20.07 18.11
CA ALA A 358 11.16 -19.04 19.05
C ALA A 358 11.08 -19.60 20.49
N GLU A 359 12.01 -20.43 20.92
CA GLU A 359 12.13 -20.81 22.33
C GLU A 359 12.46 -19.56 23.15
N VAL A 360 11.47 -19.07 23.85
CA VAL A 360 11.69 -18.06 24.89
C VAL A 360 12.54 -18.71 25.97
N PRO A 361 13.72 -18.18 26.33
CA PRO A 361 14.50 -18.71 27.41
C PRO A 361 13.62 -18.80 28.67
N SER A 362 13.58 -19.97 29.29
CA SER A 362 12.82 -20.18 30.52
C SER A 362 13.24 -19.16 31.59
N PRO A 363 12.28 -18.54 32.33
CA PRO A 363 12.60 -17.55 33.36
C PRO A 363 13.46 -18.07 34.54
N ALA A 364 13.84 -19.35 34.54
CA ALA A 364 14.51 -20.04 35.64
C ALA A 364 16.03 -19.80 35.74
N GLU A 365 16.67 -19.09 34.82
CA GLU A 365 18.12 -18.86 34.84
C GLU A 365 18.55 -17.40 34.91
N SER A 366 17.87 -16.57 35.72
CA SER A 366 18.44 -15.32 36.15
C SER A 366 19.45 -15.57 37.30
N PRO A 367 20.74 -15.26 37.17
CA PRO A 367 21.70 -15.46 38.23
C PRO A 367 21.31 -14.56 39.43
N PRO A 368 21.50 -15.04 40.67
CA PRO A 368 21.15 -14.26 41.85
C PRO A 368 21.97 -12.98 41.92
N LEU A 369 21.26 -11.87 42.12
CA LEU A 369 21.87 -10.57 42.36
C LEU A 369 22.87 -10.70 43.54
N ARG A 370 24.18 -10.53 43.27
CA ARG A 370 25.20 -10.43 44.29
C ARG A 370 24.88 -9.20 45.12
N LYS A 371 24.53 -9.41 46.42
CA LYS A 371 24.49 -8.35 47.40
C LYS A 371 25.90 -7.77 47.52
N ALA A 372 26.03 -6.48 47.23
CA ALA A 372 27.20 -5.73 47.54
C ALA A 372 27.34 -5.72 49.09
N ALA A 373 28.43 -6.29 49.58
CA ALA A 373 28.84 -6.20 50.96
C ALA A 373 29.78 -4.99 51.11
N GLY A 374 29.52 -4.18 52.12
CA GLY A 374 30.45 -3.22 52.70
C GLY A 374 30.35 -1.82 52.18
#